data_8c26fd8688a2fad939a7e0e0f2e1ae6d
#
_entry.id   8c26fd8688a2fad939a7e0e0f2e1ae6d
#
_cell.length_a   1.000
_cell.length_b   1.000
_cell.length_c   1.000
_cell.angle_alpha   90.00
_cell.angle_beta   90.00
_cell.angle_gamma   90.00
#
_symmetry.space_group_name_H-M   'P 1'
#
loop_
_entity.id
_entity.type
_entity.pdbx_description
1 polymer ?
#
loop_
_entity_poly.entity_id
_entity_poly.type
_entity_poly.pdbx_seq_one_letter_code
_entity_poly.pdbx_strand_id
1 'polypeptide(L)'
;MNFISQAHAQAAQQTPPEAGIVQLVMLVGLFVFFYFIAIRPQRKRQKEHGEMVANLAKGDEVVTNSGILGKITKLEEDYLVLKVADNVELKFQKVAIHAVLPKGTLKSI
;
A
#
# COMPACT_ATOMS: atom_id res chain seq x y z
N MET A 1 32.71 29.50 -12.69
CA MET A 1 32.92 28.21 -13.39
C MET A 1 34.19 27.51 -12.98
N ASN A 2 35.29 28.24 -12.81
CA ASN A 2 36.54 27.61 -12.32
C ASN A 2 36.41 27.00 -10.94
N PHE A 3 35.52 27.52 -10.11
CA PHE A 3 35.32 27.05 -8.77
C PHE A 3 34.77 25.61 -8.73
N ILE A 4 33.78 25.32 -9.55
CA ILE A 4 33.18 23.97 -9.62
C ILE A 4 34.17 22.97 -10.23
N SER A 5 34.91 23.39 -11.26
CA SER A 5 35.92 22.55 -11.90
C SER A 5 37.05 22.19 -10.95
N GLN A 6 37.52 23.15 -10.12
CA GLN A 6 38.55 22.87 -9.13
C GLN A 6 38.08 21.96 -8.03
N ALA A 7 36.86 22.14 -7.54
CA ALA A 7 36.28 21.27 -6.52
C ALA A 7 36.13 19.83 -7.05
N HIS A 8 35.74 19.69 -8.30
CA HIS A 8 35.58 18.38 -8.94
C HIS A 8 36.91 17.68 -9.14
N ALA A 9 37.94 18.42 -9.58
CA ALA A 9 39.29 17.89 -9.76
C ALA A 9 39.91 17.50 -8.44
N GLN A 10 39.75 18.30 -7.38
CA GLN A 10 40.27 17.97 -6.05
C GLN A 10 39.55 16.73 -5.48
N ALA A 11 38.26 16.62 -5.63
CA ALA A 11 37.50 15.46 -5.19
C ALA A 11 38.00 14.20 -5.90
N ALA A 12 38.20 14.26 -7.21
CA ALA A 12 38.70 13.14 -7.99
C ALA A 12 40.13 12.75 -7.62
N GLN A 13 40.99 13.72 -7.30
CA GLN A 13 42.39 13.45 -6.96
C GLN A 13 42.55 12.98 -5.50
N GLN A 14 41.70 13.45 -4.61
CA GLN A 14 41.79 13.10 -3.19
C GLN A 14 41.08 11.84 -2.79
N THR A 15 40.28 11.26 -3.68
CA THR A 15 39.51 10.06 -3.36
C THR A 15 40.36 8.80 -3.66
N PRO A 16 40.87 8.09 -2.63
CA PRO A 16 41.54 6.82 -2.89
C PRO A 16 40.54 5.79 -3.42
N PRO A 17 40.99 4.74 -4.14
CA PRO A 17 40.11 3.70 -4.66
C PRO A 17 39.22 3.07 -3.56
N GLU A 18 39.75 2.94 -2.36
CA GLU A 18 39.02 2.41 -1.21
C GLU A 18 37.84 3.29 -0.80
N ALA A 19 37.99 4.62 -0.89
CA ALA A 19 36.93 5.54 -0.56
C ALA A 19 35.77 5.46 -1.58
N GLY A 20 36.07 5.15 -2.85
CA GLY A 20 35.04 4.92 -3.85
C GLY A 20 34.21 3.69 -3.55
N ILE A 21 34.84 2.62 -3.10
CA ILE A 21 34.16 1.39 -2.69
C ILE A 21 33.28 1.63 -1.47
N VAL A 22 33.79 2.35 -0.45
CA VAL A 22 33.05 2.71 0.76
C VAL A 22 31.81 3.54 0.39
N GLN A 23 31.97 4.52 -0.49
CA GLN A 23 30.86 5.34 -0.95
C GLN A 23 29.81 4.51 -1.66
N LEU A 24 30.21 3.57 -2.51
CA LEU A 24 29.30 2.67 -3.20
C LEU A 24 28.54 1.79 -2.21
N VAL A 25 29.23 1.22 -1.22
CA VAL A 25 28.61 0.39 -0.18
C VAL A 25 27.59 1.21 0.64
N MET A 26 27.94 2.46 0.97
CA MET A 26 27.03 3.35 1.70
C MET A 26 25.77 3.66 0.86
N LEU A 27 25.94 3.88 -0.45
CA LEU A 27 24.83 4.17 -1.34
C LEU A 27 23.91 2.95 -1.46
N VAL A 28 24.47 1.77 -1.65
CA VAL A 28 23.71 0.51 -1.69
C VAL A 28 22.99 0.27 -0.36
N GLY A 29 23.66 0.51 0.75
CA GLY A 29 23.08 0.39 2.08
C GLY A 29 21.90 1.34 2.28
N LEU A 30 22.00 2.56 1.76
CA LEU A 30 20.93 3.54 1.81
C LEU A 30 19.71 3.07 1.02
N PHE A 31 19.92 2.55 -0.20
CA PHE A 31 18.83 2.01 -1.02
C PHE A 31 18.16 0.80 -0.35
N VAL A 32 18.94 -0.09 0.23
CA VAL A 32 18.43 -1.25 0.96
C VAL A 32 17.60 -0.80 2.17
N PHE A 33 18.10 0.18 2.90
CA PHE A 33 17.40 0.76 4.06
C PHE A 33 16.05 1.34 3.65
N PHE A 34 16.01 2.14 2.58
CA PHE A 34 14.75 2.69 2.07
C PHE A 34 13.81 1.60 1.57
N TYR A 35 14.35 0.56 0.96
CA TYR A 35 13.54 -0.58 0.52
C TYR A 35 12.81 -1.22 1.71
N PHE A 36 13.52 -1.49 2.80
CA PHE A 36 12.91 -2.12 3.97
C PHE A 36 11.90 -1.21 4.67
N ILE A 37 12.11 0.09 4.65
CA ILE A 37 11.22 1.03 5.35
C ILE A 37 10.01 1.40 4.50
N ALA A 38 10.19 1.64 3.19
CA ALA A 38 9.14 2.17 2.34
C ALA A 38 8.40 1.11 1.54
N ILE A 39 9.12 0.16 0.95
CA ILE A 39 8.55 -0.78 -0.02
C ILE A 39 7.99 -2.03 0.66
N ARG A 40 8.73 -2.61 1.59
CA ARG A 40 8.32 -3.82 2.29
C ARG A 40 7.01 -3.65 3.07
N PRO A 41 6.80 -2.57 3.85
CA PRO A 41 5.52 -2.34 4.52
C PRO A 41 4.35 -2.18 3.56
N GLN A 42 4.56 -1.54 2.41
CA GLN A 42 3.51 -1.39 1.39
C GLN A 42 3.09 -2.74 0.82
N ARG A 43 4.05 -3.60 0.49
CA ARG A 43 3.76 -4.94 -0.04
C ARG A 43 3.00 -5.78 0.97
N LYS A 44 3.36 -5.69 2.23
CA LYS A 44 2.65 -6.40 3.30
C LYS A 44 1.20 -5.95 3.39
N ARG A 45 0.95 -4.65 3.34
CA ARG A 45 -0.40 -4.08 3.38
C ARG A 45 -1.23 -4.51 2.17
N GLN A 46 -0.62 -4.51 0.98
CA GLN A 46 -1.30 -4.97 -0.23
C GLN A 46 -1.65 -6.45 -0.15
N LYS A 47 -0.76 -7.27 0.38
CA LYS A 47 -1.01 -8.70 0.57
C LYS A 47 -2.14 -8.94 1.56
N GLU A 48 -2.14 -8.24 2.69
CA GLU A 48 -3.20 -8.34 3.70
C GLU A 48 -4.55 -7.90 3.13
N HIS A 49 -4.57 -6.83 2.35
CA HIS A 49 -5.78 -6.36 1.68
C HIS A 49 -6.28 -7.38 0.66
N GLY A 50 -5.38 -7.97 -0.13
CA GLY A 50 -5.73 -9.01 -1.08
C GLY A 50 -6.31 -10.25 -0.41
N GLU A 51 -5.75 -10.68 0.70
CA GLU A 51 -6.26 -11.79 1.49
C GLU A 51 -7.64 -11.48 2.07
N MET A 52 -7.83 -10.27 2.57
CA MET A 52 -9.13 -9.82 3.07
C MET A 52 -10.19 -9.88 1.96
N VAL A 53 -9.86 -9.34 0.78
CA VAL A 53 -10.77 -9.33 -0.37
C VAL A 53 -11.10 -10.76 -0.81
N ALA A 54 -10.13 -11.66 -0.82
CA ALA A 54 -10.32 -13.06 -1.19
C ALA A 54 -11.22 -13.81 -0.19
N ASN A 55 -11.24 -13.39 1.06
CA ASN A 55 -12.01 -14.03 2.13
C ASN A 55 -13.38 -13.38 2.39
N LEU A 56 -13.78 -12.41 1.59
CA LEU A 56 -15.10 -11.81 1.72
C LEU A 56 -16.20 -12.86 1.51
N ALA A 57 -17.23 -12.79 2.34
CA ALA A 57 -18.35 -13.72 2.30
C ALA A 57 -19.67 -12.96 2.28
N LYS A 58 -20.69 -13.60 1.69
CA LYS A 58 -22.04 -13.09 1.69
C LYS A 58 -22.53 -12.94 3.13
N GLY A 59 -23.08 -11.77 3.45
CA GLY A 59 -23.54 -11.45 4.79
C GLY A 59 -22.53 -10.63 5.60
N ASP A 60 -21.30 -10.45 5.12
CA ASP A 60 -20.30 -9.64 5.80
C ASP A 60 -20.68 -8.16 5.73
N GLU A 61 -20.44 -7.46 6.83
CA GLU A 61 -20.56 -6.00 6.89
C GLU A 61 -19.21 -5.40 6.55
N VAL A 62 -19.19 -4.47 5.61
CA VAL A 62 -17.94 -3.90 5.09
C VAL A 62 -18.05 -2.39 4.94
N VAL A 63 -16.89 -1.75 4.86
CA VAL A 63 -16.76 -0.34 4.52
C VAL A 63 -15.94 -0.22 3.24
N THR A 64 -16.38 0.63 2.33
CA THR A 64 -15.65 0.90 1.09
C THR A 64 -14.57 1.96 1.30
N ASN A 65 -13.67 2.11 0.33
CA ASN A 65 -12.65 3.15 0.35
C ASN A 65 -13.24 4.56 0.39
N SER A 66 -14.45 4.75 -0.12
CA SER A 66 -15.18 6.02 -0.09
C SER A 66 -15.93 6.27 1.22
N GLY A 67 -15.90 5.32 2.15
CA GLY A 67 -16.57 5.46 3.44
C GLY A 67 -18.01 4.97 3.48
N ILE A 68 -18.49 4.30 2.42
CA ILE A 68 -19.84 3.74 2.38
C ILE A 68 -19.86 2.43 3.15
N LEU A 69 -20.78 2.33 4.11
CA LEU A 69 -21.00 1.12 4.90
C LEU A 69 -22.12 0.29 4.26
N GLY A 70 -21.95 -1.02 4.22
CA GLY A 70 -22.96 -1.89 3.66
C GLY A 70 -22.76 -3.34 4.01
N LYS A 71 -23.78 -4.16 3.70
CA LYS A 71 -23.75 -5.59 3.91
C LYS A 71 -23.70 -6.29 2.55
N ILE A 72 -22.83 -7.29 2.41
CA ILE A 72 -22.69 -8.03 1.16
C ILE A 72 -23.92 -8.94 0.98
N THR A 73 -24.67 -8.69 -0.09
CA THR A 73 -25.84 -9.50 -0.45
C THR A 73 -25.54 -10.47 -1.58
N LYS A 74 -24.57 -10.16 -2.41
CA LYS A 74 -24.17 -11.01 -3.53
C LYS A 74 -22.68 -10.86 -3.80
N LEU A 75 -22.02 -11.99 -4.07
CA LEU A 75 -20.60 -12.03 -4.42
C LEU A 75 -20.45 -12.61 -5.81
N GLU A 76 -19.67 -11.94 -6.63
CA GLU A 76 -19.20 -12.43 -7.93
C GLU A 76 -17.69 -12.45 -7.92
N GLU A 77 -17.06 -12.85 -9.03
CA GLU A 77 -15.61 -13.03 -9.09
C GLU A 77 -14.85 -11.73 -8.82
N ASP A 78 -15.22 -10.63 -9.50
CA ASP A 78 -14.54 -9.34 -9.38
C ASP A 78 -15.43 -8.27 -8.75
N TYR A 79 -16.71 -8.54 -8.54
CA TYR A 79 -17.70 -7.58 -8.10
C TYR A 79 -18.51 -8.14 -6.94
N LEU A 80 -19.11 -7.23 -6.20
CA LEU A 80 -20.05 -7.58 -5.16
C LEU A 80 -21.19 -6.56 -5.11
N VAL A 81 -22.28 -6.94 -4.48
CA VAL A 81 -23.42 -6.06 -4.26
C VAL A 81 -23.51 -5.78 -2.76
N LEU A 82 -23.55 -4.49 -2.41
CA LEU A 82 -23.70 -4.04 -1.03
C LEU A 82 -25.11 -3.46 -0.83
N LYS A 83 -25.78 -3.94 0.21
CA LYS A 83 -27.00 -3.30 0.69
C LYS A 83 -26.58 -2.16 1.62
N VAL A 84 -26.72 -0.93 1.17
CA VAL A 84 -26.29 0.27 1.89
C VAL A 84 -27.41 0.94 2.66
N ALA A 85 -28.67 0.64 2.30
CA ALA A 85 -29.87 1.10 2.99
C ALA A 85 -31.00 0.15 2.62
N ASP A 86 -32.18 0.33 3.24
CA ASP A 86 -33.35 -0.48 2.89
C ASP A 86 -33.71 -0.29 1.42
N ASN A 87 -33.78 -1.38 0.68
CA ASN A 87 -34.09 -1.41 -0.76
C ASN A 87 -33.05 -0.68 -1.63
N VAL A 88 -31.87 -0.38 -1.11
CA VAL A 88 -30.80 0.23 -1.90
C VAL A 88 -29.60 -0.69 -1.93
N GLU A 89 -29.33 -1.23 -3.10
CA GLU A 89 -28.19 -2.09 -3.35
C GLU A 89 -27.27 -1.44 -4.41
N LEU A 90 -25.98 -1.42 -4.15
CA LEU A 90 -24.98 -0.88 -5.05
C LEU A 90 -23.97 -1.94 -5.40
N LYS A 91 -23.51 -1.92 -6.66
CA LYS A 91 -22.44 -2.79 -7.12
C LYS A 91 -21.10 -2.10 -6.91
N PHE A 92 -20.16 -2.84 -6.33
CA PHE A 92 -18.80 -2.36 -6.14
C PHE A 92 -17.82 -3.40 -6.67
N GLN A 93 -16.64 -2.95 -7.06
CA GLN A 93 -15.52 -3.85 -7.29
C GLN A 93 -15.02 -4.35 -5.94
N LYS A 94 -14.60 -5.61 -5.87
CA LYS A 94 -14.05 -6.17 -4.62
C LYS A 94 -12.88 -5.36 -4.08
N VAL A 95 -12.05 -4.81 -4.96
CA VAL A 95 -10.90 -3.98 -4.58
C VAL A 95 -11.29 -2.66 -3.91
N ALA A 96 -12.54 -2.23 -4.08
CA ALA A 96 -13.06 -1.01 -3.44
C ALA A 96 -13.41 -1.20 -1.97
N ILE A 97 -13.41 -2.42 -1.45
CA ILE A 97 -13.67 -2.70 -0.05
C ILE A 97 -12.42 -2.38 0.77
N HIS A 98 -12.58 -1.49 1.74
CA HIS A 98 -11.48 -1.06 2.59
C HIS A 98 -11.25 -2.04 3.75
N ALA A 99 -12.32 -2.44 4.44
CA ALA A 99 -12.22 -3.30 5.60
C ALA A 99 -13.53 -4.05 5.85
N VAL A 100 -13.42 -5.20 6.53
CA VAL A 100 -14.56 -5.94 7.03
C VAL A 100 -14.83 -5.48 8.46
N LEU A 101 -16.10 -5.18 8.74
CA LEU A 101 -16.53 -4.70 10.05
C LEU A 101 -17.03 -5.86 10.91
N PRO A 102 -16.95 -5.74 12.24
CA PRO A 102 -17.58 -6.73 13.12
C PRO A 102 -19.08 -6.83 12.87
N LYS A 103 -19.61 -8.03 13.01
CA LYS A 103 -21.05 -8.25 12.83
C LYS A 103 -21.84 -7.42 13.84
N GLY A 104 -22.90 -6.80 13.36
CA GLY A 104 -23.74 -5.92 14.16
C GLY A 104 -23.35 -4.45 14.14
N THR A 105 -22.26 -4.07 13.46
CA THR A 105 -21.83 -2.69 13.35
C THR A 105 -22.88 -1.81 12.67
N LEU A 106 -23.51 -2.31 11.61
CA LEU A 106 -24.55 -1.58 10.90
C LEU A 106 -25.82 -1.38 11.73
N LYS A 107 -26.12 -2.31 12.62
CA LYS A 107 -27.30 -2.19 13.50
C LYS A 107 -27.11 -1.14 14.59
N SER A 108 -25.86 -0.87 15.00
CA SER A 108 -25.56 0.10 16.06
C SER A 108 -25.42 1.52 15.53
N ILE A 109 -25.45 1.70 14.22
CA ILE A 109 -25.42 3.00 13.55
C ILE A 109 -26.84 3.34 13.06
#